data_e10e4423fd171309193f764a2e9542f0
#
_entry.id   e10e4423fd171309193f764a2e9542f0
#
_cell.length_a   1.000
_cell.length_b   1.000
_cell.length_c   1.000
_cell.angle_alpha   90.00
_cell.angle_beta   90.00
_cell.angle_gamma   90.00
#
_symmetry.space_group_name_H-M   'P 1'
#
loop_
_entity.id
_entity.type
_entity.pdbx_description
1 polymer ?
#
loop_
_entity_poly.entity_id
_entity_poly.type
_entity_poly.pdbx_seq_one_letter_code
_entity_poly.pdbx_strand_id
1 'polypeptide(L)'
;KGDVPQSHWMQLGRPITRIKNLYVLLSWSGTMFEYLMPALFFHSYPATLLAESSEGAVLRQIEYGKEKGVPWGISESGFYRFDASQNYQYRAFGVPGLGFKRGLADDLVIAPYASLMAVSYEPEAVVQNLVRLLEYKMFGLFGLYEAIDFTPDRLLKDERSALVYEYMAHHQGMIMMAMANFFANDIMVQRLHRDSRIQSVELLLQEQIPYFVPIQNPDAENVEGLQRMVAVSEEIAPWRVPLLSTIPQLNLLSNGSYHLLISNMGGGYSSMNAVDLTRWRADQVTDSWGTWIYIQEMDSNSGQPGRFWSATYQPVPGDPTNLQVTYYAHMAVF
;
A
#
# COMPACT_ATOMS: atom_id res chain seq x y z
N LYS A 1 -13.70 -20.37 1.17
CA LYS A 1 -13.44 -21.38 0.13
C LYS A 1 -12.44 -22.46 0.58
N GLY A 2 -11.78 -22.31 1.73
CA GLY A 2 -10.81 -23.27 2.23
C GLY A 2 -9.39 -23.12 1.70
N ASP A 3 -9.11 -22.07 0.91
CA ASP A 3 -7.80 -21.81 0.32
C ASP A 3 -6.78 -21.38 1.38
N VAL A 4 -7.25 -20.80 2.48
CA VAL A 4 -6.44 -20.42 3.63
C VAL A 4 -7.05 -21.05 4.89
N PRO A 5 -6.28 -21.80 5.69
CA PRO A 5 -6.80 -22.42 6.90
C PRO A 5 -7.19 -21.37 7.94
N GLN A 6 -8.26 -21.64 8.71
CA GLN A 6 -8.75 -20.75 9.76
C GLN A 6 -7.66 -20.43 10.82
N SER A 7 -6.75 -21.37 11.06
CA SER A 7 -5.62 -21.18 11.97
C SER A 7 -4.70 -20.01 11.56
N HIS A 8 -4.65 -19.65 10.27
CA HIS A 8 -3.87 -18.50 9.81
C HIS A 8 -4.31 -17.20 10.48
N TRP A 9 -5.62 -16.99 10.67
CA TRP A 9 -6.12 -15.81 11.38
C TRP A 9 -5.54 -15.69 12.79
N MET A 10 -5.41 -16.81 13.49
CA MET A 10 -4.88 -16.84 14.86
C MET A 10 -3.36 -16.61 14.94
N GLN A 11 -2.66 -16.75 13.82
CA GLN A 11 -1.22 -16.50 13.72
C GLN A 11 -0.88 -15.05 13.36
N LEU A 12 -1.86 -14.24 12.95
CA LEU A 12 -1.64 -12.83 12.64
C LEU A 12 -1.23 -12.07 13.91
N GLY A 13 -0.14 -11.33 13.83
CA GLY A 13 0.30 -10.44 14.91
C GLY A 13 -0.70 -9.33 15.19
N ARG A 14 -0.73 -8.88 16.44
CA ARG A 14 -1.54 -7.72 16.89
C ARG A 14 -0.60 -6.73 17.61
N PRO A 15 0.33 -6.09 16.84
CA PRO A 15 1.20 -5.07 17.43
C PRO A 15 0.37 -3.84 17.77
N ILE A 16 0.40 -3.43 19.03
CA ILE A 16 -0.45 -2.37 19.55
C ILE A 16 0.43 -1.27 20.14
N THR A 17 0.13 -0.04 19.78
CA THR A 17 0.66 1.18 20.41
C THR A 17 -0.42 1.87 21.23
N ARG A 18 -0.07 2.96 21.90
CA ARG A 18 -1.02 3.75 22.70
C ARG A 18 -1.00 5.20 22.24
N ILE A 19 -2.16 5.68 21.83
CA ILE A 19 -2.39 7.09 21.49
C ILE A 19 -3.36 7.65 22.53
N LYS A 20 -2.89 8.56 23.37
CA LYS A 20 -3.62 9.03 24.57
C LYS A 20 -4.04 7.84 25.44
N ASN A 21 -5.34 7.59 25.56
CA ASN A 21 -5.92 6.47 26.33
C ASN A 21 -6.43 5.32 25.44
N LEU A 22 -6.28 5.41 24.11
CA LEU A 22 -6.73 4.42 23.16
C LEU A 22 -5.63 3.43 22.79
N TYR A 23 -6.01 2.18 22.58
CA TYR A 23 -5.14 1.13 22.07
C TYR A 23 -5.27 1.04 20.55
N VAL A 24 -4.17 1.27 19.85
CA VAL A 24 -4.15 1.41 18.39
C VAL A 24 -3.30 0.30 17.79
N LEU A 25 -3.92 -0.49 16.91
CA LEU A 25 -3.22 -1.49 16.12
C LEU A 25 -2.24 -0.78 15.18
N LEU A 26 -0.96 -1.14 15.23
CA LEU A 26 0.04 -0.60 14.31
C LEU A 26 -0.18 -1.15 12.90
N SER A 27 -0.20 -0.26 11.93
CA SER A 27 -0.19 -0.63 10.52
C SER A 27 1.22 -0.67 9.95
N TRP A 28 1.38 -1.02 8.67
CA TRP A 28 2.70 -1.00 8.06
C TRP A 28 3.20 0.42 7.81
N SER A 29 2.39 1.23 7.12
CA SER A 29 2.80 2.56 6.68
C SER A 29 2.29 3.68 7.58
N GLY A 30 1.35 3.45 8.50
CA GLY A 30 0.76 4.49 9.33
C GLY A 30 -0.12 5.48 8.55
N THR A 31 -0.65 5.05 7.40
CA THR A 31 -1.48 5.88 6.53
C THR A 31 -2.91 5.94 7.04
N MET A 32 -3.61 7.06 6.78
CA MET A 32 -5.04 7.14 7.08
C MET A 32 -5.86 6.11 6.28
N PHE A 33 -5.43 5.78 5.08
CA PHE A 33 -6.06 4.76 4.24
C PHE A 33 -6.13 3.39 4.94
N GLU A 34 -5.00 2.93 5.53
CA GLU A 34 -4.94 1.63 6.23
C GLU A 34 -5.94 1.54 7.38
N TYR A 35 -6.23 2.67 8.05
CA TYR A 35 -7.13 2.73 9.19
C TYR A 35 -8.60 2.96 8.80
N LEU A 36 -8.90 3.82 7.85
CA LEU A 36 -10.26 4.29 7.60
C LEU A 36 -10.93 3.75 6.35
N MET A 37 -10.17 3.27 5.35
CA MET A 37 -10.82 2.68 4.17
C MET A 37 -11.71 1.49 4.51
N PRO A 38 -11.31 0.55 5.38
CA PRO A 38 -12.21 -0.51 5.80
C PRO A 38 -13.50 0.01 6.46
N ALA A 39 -13.43 1.08 7.25
CA ALA A 39 -14.59 1.67 7.93
C ALA A 39 -15.63 2.30 6.98
N LEU A 40 -15.27 2.54 5.70
CA LEU A 40 -16.25 2.94 4.70
C LEU A 40 -17.27 1.86 4.37
N PHE A 41 -16.93 0.59 4.65
CA PHE A 41 -17.73 -0.58 4.29
C PHE A 41 -18.14 -1.44 5.48
N PHE A 42 -17.33 -1.48 6.54
CA PHE A 42 -17.55 -2.34 7.68
C PHE A 42 -18.03 -1.56 8.89
N HIS A 43 -18.92 -2.19 9.67
CA HIS A 43 -19.38 -1.64 10.95
C HIS A 43 -18.20 -1.45 11.92
N SER A 44 -18.16 -0.27 12.53
CA SER A 44 -17.29 0.02 13.66
C SER A 44 -18.07 -0.24 14.94
N TYR A 45 -17.69 -1.28 15.69
CA TYR A 45 -18.32 -1.61 16.96
C TYR A 45 -17.61 -0.90 18.11
N PRO A 46 -18.34 -0.21 19.02
CA PRO A 46 -17.72 0.47 20.15
C PRO A 46 -16.90 -0.48 21.03
N ALA A 47 -15.83 0.02 21.63
CA ALA A 47 -14.94 -0.72 22.52
C ALA A 47 -14.27 -1.95 21.90
N THR A 48 -14.04 -1.93 20.59
CA THR A 48 -13.27 -2.95 19.87
C THR A 48 -11.91 -2.42 19.45
N LEU A 49 -10.97 -3.31 19.20
CA LEU A 49 -9.62 -2.96 18.77
C LEU A 49 -9.63 -2.15 17.46
N LEU A 50 -10.53 -2.49 16.51
CA LEU A 50 -10.64 -1.78 15.24
C LEU A 50 -11.21 -0.36 15.44
N ALA A 51 -12.24 -0.20 16.28
CA ALA A 51 -12.83 1.11 16.56
C ALA A 51 -11.82 2.04 17.22
N GLU A 52 -11.14 1.57 18.29
CA GLU A 52 -10.10 2.36 18.96
C GLU A 52 -8.91 2.67 18.04
N SER A 53 -8.55 1.74 17.15
CA SER A 53 -7.47 1.97 16.17
C SER A 53 -7.82 3.08 15.19
N SER A 54 -9.04 3.09 14.67
CA SER A 54 -9.51 4.14 13.76
C SER A 54 -9.57 5.51 14.44
N GLU A 55 -10.18 5.58 15.62
CA GLU A 55 -10.28 6.81 16.42
C GLU A 55 -8.89 7.32 16.80
N GLY A 56 -8.03 6.47 17.34
CA GLY A 56 -6.68 6.83 17.74
C GLY A 56 -5.81 7.30 16.58
N ALA A 57 -5.96 6.68 15.39
CA ALA A 57 -5.27 7.13 14.18
C ALA A 57 -5.71 8.54 13.78
N VAL A 58 -7.00 8.85 13.80
CA VAL A 58 -7.53 10.20 13.52
C VAL A 58 -6.97 11.22 14.51
N LEU A 59 -7.01 10.92 15.81
CA LEU A 59 -6.48 11.82 16.85
C LEU A 59 -4.98 12.07 16.67
N ARG A 60 -4.19 11.04 16.35
CA ARG A 60 -2.75 11.20 16.10
C ARG A 60 -2.46 12.02 14.85
N GLN A 61 -3.23 11.86 13.78
CA GLN A 61 -3.13 12.65 12.56
C GLN A 61 -3.38 14.14 12.83
N ILE A 62 -4.43 14.45 13.59
CA ILE A 62 -4.77 15.83 13.98
C ILE A 62 -3.64 16.45 14.82
N GLU A 63 -3.13 15.70 15.80
CA GLU A 63 -2.03 16.12 16.67
C GLU A 63 -0.76 16.38 15.86
N TYR A 64 -0.39 15.46 14.97
CA TYR A 64 0.80 15.60 14.13
C TYR A 64 0.70 16.80 13.18
N GLY A 65 -0.46 17.06 12.58
CA GLY A 65 -0.70 18.26 11.79
C GLY A 65 -0.50 19.55 12.60
N LYS A 66 -0.95 19.56 13.88
CA LYS A 66 -0.71 20.68 14.82
C LYS A 66 0.76 20.84 15.17
N GLU A 67 1.46 19.75 15.47
CA GLU A 67 2.91 19.74 15.76
C GLU A 67 3.73 20.32 14.60
N LYS A 68 3.35 19.98 13.37
CA LYS A 68 4.01 20.45 12.14
C LYS A 68 3.52 21.83 11.64
N GLY A 69 2.45 22.37 12.20
CA GLY A 69 1.88 23.64 11.79
C GLY A 69 1.18 23.61 10.41
N VAL A 70 0.83 22.44 9.90
CA VAL A 70 0.20 22.21 8.59
C VAL A 70 -1.21 21.64 8.73
N PRO A 71 -2.04 21.62 7.67
CA PRO A 71 -3.25 20.82 7.66
C PRO A 71 -2.93 19.35 7.95
N TRP A 72 -3.91 18.57 8.41
CA TRP A 72 -3.72 17.15 8.67
C TRP A 72 -4.39 16.28 7.59
N GLY A 73 -3.96 15.03 7.48
CA GLY A 73 -4.49 14.08 6.50
C GLY A 73 -3.36 13.45 5.68
N ILE A 74 -2.43 12.76 6.38
CA ILE A 74 -1.31 12.07 5.74
C ILE A 74 -1.76 10.67 5.35
N SER A 75 -1.60 10.33 4.06
CA SER A 75 -1.98 9.03 3.53
C SER A 75 -1.26 8.75 2.22
N GLU A 76 -1.63 7.66 1.54
CA GLU A 76 -1.15 7.39 0.19
C GLU A 76 -1.63 8.48 -0.76
N SER A 77 -0.72 9.05 -1.53
CA SER A 77 -1.07 10.12 -2.47
C SER A 77 0.00 10.37 -3.52
N GLY A 78 -0.38 11.12 -4.56
CA GLY A 78 0.56 11.83 -5.39
C GLY A 78 1.38 12.81 -4.56
N PHE A 79 2.61 13.08 -4.98
CA PHE A 79 3.49 14.03 -4.30
C PHE A 79 4.31 14.84 -5.32
N TYR A 80 4.88 15.97 -4.88
CA TYR A 80 5.54 16.93 -5.76
C TYR A 80 6.90 16.43 -6.24
N ARG A 81 6.87 15.44 -7.11
CA ARG A 81 7.99 14.89 -7.85
C ARG A 81 7.48 14.29 -9.15
N PHE A 82 8.22 14.45 -10.22
CA PHE A 82 7.81 14.07 -11.56
C PHE A 82 8.69 12.94 -12.12
N ASP A 83 8.09 12.08 -12.92
CA ASP A 83 8.80 11.14 -13.76
C ASP A 83 9.28 11.80 -15.07
N ALA A 84 9.95 11.04 -15.92
CA ALA A 84 10.42 11.53 -17.22
C ALA A 84 9.29 11.97 -18.19
N SER A 85 8.07 11.57 -17.92
CA SER A 85 6.86 11.91 -18.69
C SER A 85 6.05 13.06 -18.06
N GLN A 86 6.60 13.73 -17.05
CA GLN A 86 5.96 14.82 -16.30
C GLN A 86 4.73 14.38 -15.51
N ASN A 87 4.61 13.10 -15.15
CA ASN A 87 3.56 12.64 -14.25
C ASN A 87 4.04 12.73 -12.80
N TYR A 88 3.14 13.05 -11.89
CA TYR A 88 3.41 13.01 -10.46
C TYR A 88 3.75 11.59 -10.01
N GLN A 89 4.64 11.49 -9.04
CA GLN A 89 4.95 10.23 -8.36
C GLN A 89 3.88 9.97 -7.29
N TYR A 90 3.67 8.69 -6.96
CA TYR A 90 2.71 8.24 -5.95
C TYR A 90 3.37 7.29 -4.95
N ARG A 91 3.08 7.45 -3.66
CA ARG A 91 3.49 6.50 -2.63
C ARG A 91 2.69 6.65 -1.33
N ALA A 92 2.88 5.67 -0.41
CA ALA A 92 2.32 5.70 0.92
C ALA A 92 3.14 6.61 1.85
N PHE A 93 2.47 7.61 2.44
CA PHE A 93 2.95 8.45 3.53
C PHE A 93 2.17 8.13 4.79
N GLY A 94 2.83 8.18 5.95
CA GLY A 94 2.19 7.88 7.22
C GLY A 94 2.68 8.77 8.34
N VAL A 95 2.02 8.66 9.49
CA VAL A 95 2.34 9.44 10.68
C VAL A 95 3.21 8.61 11.63
N PRO A 96 4.30 9.20 12.16
CA PRO A 96 5.10 8.56 13.21
C PRO A 96 4.24 8.15 14.41
N GLY A 97 4.52 6.96 14.93
CA GLY A 97 3.76 6.36 16.03
C GLY A 97 2.59 5.47 15.59
N LEU A 98 2.21 5.47 14.29
CA LEU A 98 1.13 4.63 13.76
C LEU A 98 1.60 3.48 12.86
N GLY A 99 2.83 3.52 12.39
CA GLY A 99 3.34 2.52 11.43
C GLY A 99 4.75 2.04 11.74
N PHE A 100 5.09 0.86 11.21
CA PHE A 100 6.42 0.26 11.33
C PHE A 100 7.43 0.78 10.30
N LYS A 101 6.95 1.36 9.21
CA LYS A 101 7.81 1.89 8.15
C LYS A 101 8.73 2.96 8.71
N ARG A 102 10.02 2.88 8.39
CA ARG A 102 11.01 3.90 8.76
C ARG A 102 10.86 5.15 7.89
N GLY A 103 11.30 6.28 8.40
CA GLY A 103 11.31 7.55 7.66
C GLY A 103 9.91 8.16 7.47
N LEU A 104 8.94 7.83 8.34
CA LEU A 104 7.61 8.44 8.29
C LEU A 104 7.63 9.95 8.56
N ALA A 105 8.65 10.43 9.27
CA ALA A 105 8.82 11.86 9.56
C ALA A 105 9.55 12.65 8.45
N ASP A 106 10.12 11.95 7.46
CA ASP A 106 10.96 12.57 6.42
C ASP A 106 10.13 13.31 5.37
N ASP A 107 8.87 12.92 5.22
CA ASP A 107 7.94 13.49 4.27
C ASP A 107 6.73 14.12 4.95
N LEU A 108 6.25 15.20 4.38
CA LEU A 108 5.08 15.92 4.86
C LEU A 108 4.15 16.25 3.70
N VAL A 109 3.36 15.25 3.30
CA VAL A 109 2.39 15.33 2.19
C VAL A 109 0.99 15.15 2.74
N ILE A 110 0.13 16.13 2.51
CA ILE A 110 -1.24 16.16 3.02
C ILE A 110 -2.21 15.90 1.87
N ALA A 111 -3.01 14.85 1.99
CA ALA A 111 -4.04 14.47 1.03
C ALA A 111 -5.44 14.75 1.62
N PRO A 112 -6.24 15.61 1.03
CA PRO A 112 -7.55 16.01 1.57
C PRO A 112 -8.50 14.84 1.83
N TYR A 113 -8.47 13.81 0.99
CA TYR A 113 -9.35 12.66 1.16
C TYR A 113 -9.15 11.96 2.50
N ALA A 114 -7.92 11.92 2.99
CA ALA A 114 -7.58 11.29 4.25
C ALA A 114 -8.29 11.95 5.44
N SER A 115 -8.34 13.28 5.48
CA SER A 115 -9.10 13.99 6.51
C SER A 115 -10.60 13.86 6.31
N LEU A 116 -11.10 13.86 5.06
CA LEU A 116 -12.52 13.72 4.79
C LEU A 116 -13.09 12.33 5.12
N MET A 117 -12.28 11.27 5.02
CA MET A 117 -12.69 9.95 5.53
C MET A 117 -12.96 9.94 7.03
N ALA A 118 -12.35 10.85 7.78
CA ALA A 118 -12.51 10.95 9.24
C ALA A 118 -13.78 11.71 9.68
N VAL A 119 -14.67 12.10 8.76
CA VAL A 119 -15.85 12.93 9.07
C VAL A 119 -16.78 12.31 10.12
N SER A 120 -16.88 10.99 10.18
CA SER A 120 -17.69 10.29 11.19
C SER A 120 -17.04 10.23 12.58
N TYR A 121 -15.73 10.52 12.68
CA TYR A 121 -14.97 10.48 13.93
C TYR A 121 -14.83 11.88 14.54
N GLU A 122 -14.39 12.85 13.75
CA GLU A 122 -14.07 14.21 14.21
C GLU A 122 -14.58 15.27 13.23
N PRO A 123 -15.91 15.42 13.06
CA PRO A 123 -16.52 16.26 12.02
C PRO A 123 -16.10 17.74 12.12
N GLU A 124 -15.99 18.28 13.34
CA GLU A 124 -15.58 19.67 13.53
C GLU A 124 -14.12 19.91 13.11
N ALA A 125 -13.23 18.97 13.46
CA ALA A 125 -11.83 19.03 13.07
C ALA A 125 -11.66 18.89 11.55
N VAL A 126 -12.49 18.07 10.90
CA VAL A 126 -12.53 17.94 9.43
C VAL A 126 -12.92 19.26 8.77
N VAL A 127 -13.99 19.91 9.25
CA VAL A 127 -14.44 21.20 8.70
C VAL A 127 -13.36 22.27 8.88
N GLN A 128 -12.75 22.36 10.06
CA GLN A 128 -11.64 23.30 10.31
C GLN A 128 -10.46 23.03 9.38
N ASN A 129 -10.12 21.75 9.15
CA ASN A 129 -9.05 21.37 8.24
C ASN A 129 -9.37 21.72 6.79
N LEU A 130 -10.61 21.54 6.35
CA LEU A 130 -11.07 21.97 5.02
C LEU A 130 -10.88 23.47 4.81
N VAL A 131 -11.25 24.30 5.79
CA VAL A 131 -11.05 25.75 5.71
C VAL A 131 -9.56 26.07 5.52
N ARG A 132 -8.68 25.42 6.28
CA ARG A 132 -7.21 25.57 6.10
C ARG A 132 -6.74 25.13 4.72
N LEU A 133 -7.25 24.00 4.18
CA LEU A 133 -6.91 23.52 2.85
C LEU A 133 -7.36 24.51 1.75
N LEU A 134 -8.51 25.16 1.92
CA LEU A 134 -8.98 26.19 1.00
C LEU A 134 -8.07 27.44 0.99
N GLU A 135 -7.48 27.82 2.12
CA GLU A 135 -6.47 28.88 2.19
C GLU A 135 -5.24 28.56 1.33
N TYR A 136 -4.88 27.30 1.22
CA TYR A 136 -3.82 26.79 0.31
C TYR A 136 -4.28 26.62 -1.14
N LYS A 137 -5.52 27.04 -1.50
CA LYS A 137 -6.08 26.92 -2.84
C LYS A 137 -6.20 25.46 -3.35
N MET A 138 -6.43 24.54 -2.43
CA MET A 138 -6.60 23.11 -2.73
C MET A 138 -7.88 22.76 -3.50
N PHE A 139 -8.64 23.73 -3.99
CA PHE A 139 -9.89 23.51 -4.70
C PHE A 139 -9.78 23.94 -6.16
N GLY A 140 -10.06 23.01 -7.09
CA GLY A 140 -10.03 23.20 -8.52
C GLY A 140 -11.37 22.85 -9.19
N LEU A 141 -11.33 22.69 -10.51
CA LEU A 141 -12.53 22.49 -11.33
C LEU A 141 -13.32 21.22 -10.95
N PHE A 142 -12.64 20.15 -10.55
CA PHE A 142 -13.25 18.86 -10.23
C PHE A 142 -13.25 18.56 -8.71
N GLY A 143 -13.13 19.56 -7.88
CA GLY A 143 -13.09 19.42 -6.42
C GLY A 143 -11.69 19.65 -5.85
N LEU A 144 -11.39 18.97 -4.75
CA LEU A 144 -10.10 19.09 -4.09
C LEU A 144 -8.99 18.41 -4.90
N TYR A 145 -7.84 19.10 -5.06
CA TYR A 145 -6.65 18.52 -5.65
C TYR A 145 -6.14 17.37 -4.79
N GLU A 146 -5.27 16.55 -5.38
CA GLU A 146 -4.78 15.30 -4.80
C GLU A 146 -4.04 15.49 -3.48
N ALA A 147 -3.06 16.40 -3.46
CA ALA A 147 -2.28 16.63 -2.26
C ALA A 147 -1.60 18.01 -2.26
N ILE A 148 -1.13 18.41 -1.09
CA ILE A 148 -0.18 19.51 -0.90
C ILE A 148 1.08 18.98 -0.22
N ASP A 149 2.23 19.23 -0.82
CA ASP A 149 3.54 18.76 -0.36
C ASP A 149 4.26 19.88 0.38
N PHE A 150 4.62 19.62 1.63
CA PHE A 150 5.38 20.52 2.50
C PHE A 150 6.83 20.04 2.72
N THR A 151 7.28 19.00 2.01
CA THR A 151 8.61 18.40 2.21
C THR A 151 9.69 19.31 1.63
N PRO A 152 10.61 19.84 2.45
CA PRO A 152 11.56 20.87 2.00
C PRO A 152 12.43 20.45 0.83
N ASP A 153 12.85 19.18 0.79
CA ASP A 153 13.77 18.65 -0.24
C ASP A 153 13.14 18.59 -1.65
N ARG A 154 11.84 18.78 -1.75
CA ARG A 154 11.11 18.77 -3.04
C ARG A 154 10.64 20.14 -3.48
N LEU A 155 10.73 21.13 -2.60
CA LEU A 155 10.26 22.49 -2.87
C LEU A 155 11.36 23.33 -3.53
N LEU A 156 10.95 24.27 -4.35
CA LEU A 156 11.87 25.27 -4.89
C LEU A 156 12.31 26.25 -3.79
N LYS A 157 13.43 26.92 -4.03
CA LYS A 157 13.95 27.91 -3.10
C LYS A 157 12.88 28.97 -2.86
N ASP A 158 12.60 29.26 -1.58
CA ASP A 158 11.59 30.22 -1.12
C ASP A 158 10.12 29.74 -1.16
N GLU A 159 9.84 28.53 -1.63
CA GLU A 159 8.51 27.91 -1.52
C GLU A 159 8.34 27.20 -0.16
N ARG A 160 7.12 27.28 0.40
CA ARG A 160 6.77 26.60 1.66
C ARG A 160 5.92 25.36 1.44
N SER A 161 5.30 25.24 0.28
CA SER A 161 4.48 24.11 -0.12
C SER A 161 4.27 24.10 -1.62
N ALA A 162 3.98 22.95 -2.20
CA ALA A 162 3.62 22.77 -3.60
C ALA A 162 2.33 21.98 -3.74
N LEU A 163 1.46 22.42 -4.65
CA LEU A 163 0.20 21.73 -4.95
C LEU A 163 0.46 20.60 -5.96
N VAL A 164 -0.17 19.46 -5.71
CA VAL A 164 -0.21 18.33 -6.64
C VAL A 164 -1.52 18.43 -7.43
N TYR A 165 -1.44 19.03 -8.62
CA TYR A 165 -2.58 19.30 -9.50
C TYR A 165 -3.07 18.04 -10.22
N GLU A 166 -3.54 17.09 -9.44
CA GLU A 166 -4.02 15.79 -9.89
C GLU A 166 -5.37 15.48 -9.23
N TYR A 167 -6.11 14.53 -9.80
CA TYR A 167 -7.35 14.01 -9.24
C TYR A 167 -7.35 12.49 -9.37
N MET A 168 -7.38 11.79 -8.25
CA MET A 168 -7.48 10.34 -8.24
C MET A 168 -8.93 9.90 -8.01
N ALA A 169 -9.47 9.16 -8.97
CA ALA A 169 -10.87 8.73 -8.93
C ALA A 169 -11.23 7.95 -7.66
N HIS A 170 -10.33 7.08 -7.19
CA HIS A 170 -10.57 6.31 -5.97
C HIS A 170 -10.55 7.18 -4.70
N HIS A 171 -9.72 8.21 -4.61
CA HIS A 171 -9.72 9.16 -3.50
C HIS A 171 -11.01 10.00 -3.48
N GLN A 172 -11.44 10.49 -4.64
CA GLN A 172 -12.73 11.20 -4.74
C GLN A 172 -13.90 10.26 -4.39
N GLY A 173 -13.83 8.99 -4.82
CA GLY A 173 -14.80 7.96 -4.46
C GLY A 173 -14.88 7.71 -2.94
N MET A 174 -13.73 7.64 -2.25
CA MET A 174 -13.68 7.50 -0.80
C MET A 174 -14.26 8.71 -0.06
N ILE A 175 -14.01 9.92 -0.54
CA ILE A 175 -14.66 11.15 -0.03
C ILE A 175 -16.18 11.01 -0.15
N MET A 176 -16.67 10.68 -1.33
CA MET A 176 -18.12 10.55 -1.57
C MET A 176 -18.75 9.47 -0.68
N MET A 177 -18.06 8.35 -0.49
CA MET A 177 -18.53 7.26 0.37
C MET A 177 -18.58 7.66 1.85
N ALA A 178 -17.53 8.34 2.34
CA ALA A 178 -17.50 8.86 3.70
C ALA A 178 -18.65 9.85 3.94
N MET A 179 -18.88 10.79 3.01
CA MET A 179 -20.00 11.73 3.07
C MET A 179 -21.36 11.02 3.00
N ALA A 180 -21.51 10.02 2.12
CA ALA A 180 -22.74 9.25 2.03
C ALA A 180 -23.04 8.50 3.33
N ASN A 181 -22.03 7.90 3.96
CA ASN A 181 -22.19 7.25 5.26
C ASN A 181 -22.57 8.26 6.34
N PHE A 182 -21.89 9.39 6.41
CA PHE A 182 -22.15 10.43 7.41
C PHE A 182 -23.56 11.03 7.30
N PHE A 183 -24.03 11.39 6.09
CA PHE A 183 -25.32 12.02 5.90
C PHE A 183 -26.50 11.05 5.79
N ALA A 184 -26.25 9.80 5.40
CA ALA A 184 -27.29 8.79 5.17
C ALA A 184 -27.19 7.58 6.11
N ASN A 185 -26.69 7.78 7.32
CA ASN A 185 -26.65 6.79 8.38
C ASN A 185 -26.02 5.48 7.93
N ASP A 186 -24.74 5.53 7.56
CA ASP A 186 -23.91 4.38 7.17
C ASP A 186 -24.46 3.57 5.98
N ILE A 187 -25.06 4.23 5.01
CA ILE A 187 -25.76 3.58 3.89
C ILE A 187 -24.87 2.59 3.11
N MET A 188 -23.57 2.88 2.95
CA MET A 188 -22.64 2.00 2.23
C MET A 188 -22.26 0.77 3.08
N VAL A 189 -22.06 0.97 4.37
CA VAL A 189 -21.86 -0.08 5.37
C VAL A 189 -23.08 -1.00 5.40
N GLN A 190 -24.27 -0.45 5.53
CA GLN A 190 -25.52 -1.22 5.54
C GLN A 190 -25.71 -2.04 4.25
N ARG A 191 -25.31 -1.51 3.08
CA ARG A 191 -25.39 -2.24 1.81
C ARG A 191 -24.47 -3.45 1.80
N LEU A 192 -23.22 -3.31 2.27
CA LEU A 192 -22.28 -4.44 2.33
C LEU A 192 -22.75 -5.50 3.33
N HIS A 193 -23.23 -5.09 4.51
CA HIS A 193 -23.68 -6.00 5.58
C HIS A 193 -25.00 -6.73 5.27
N ARG A 194 -25.64 -6.45 4.13
CA ARG A 194 -26.74 -7.29 3.61
C ARG A 194 -26.25 -8.58 2.95
N ASP A 195 -24.97 -8.68 2.60
CA ASP A 195 -24.37 -9.89 2.03
C ASP A 195 -24.18 -10.94 3.14
N SER A 196 -24.75 -12.13 2.94
CA SER A 196 -24.68 -13.22 3.92
C SER A 196 -23.26 -13.71 4.21
N ARG A 197 -22.33 -13.54 3.27
CA ARG A 197 -20.92 -13.87 3.47
C ARG A 197 -20.25 -12.91 4.46
N ILE A 198 -20.62 -11.63 4.42
CA ILE A 198 -20.14 -10.63 5.38
C ILE A 198 -20.75 -10.92 6.76
N GLN A 199 -22.05 -11.18 6.83
CA GLN A 199 -22.73 -11.53 8.08
C GLN A 199 -22.10 -12.76 8.76
N SER A 200 -21.67 -13.74 7.98
CA SER A 200 -21.05 -14.97 8.53
C SER A 200 -19.69 -14.74 9.22
N VAL A 201 -19.01 -13.64 8.93
CA VAL A 201 -17.69 -13.29 9.49
C VAL A 201 -17.72 -12.00 10.33
N GLU A 202 -18.89 -11.44 10.57
CA GLU A 202 -19.07 -10.16 11.24
C GLU A 202 -18.50 -10.14 12.67
N LEU A 203 -18.48 -11.27 13.35
CA LEU A 203 -17.86 -11.42 14.68
C LEU A 203 -16.36 -11.06 14.69
N LEU A 204 -15.65 -11.21 13.56
CA LEU A 204 -14.24 -10.83 13.45
C LEU A 204 -14.02 -9.32 13.59
N LEU A 205 -15.04 -8.50 13.31
CA LEU A 205 -15.01 -7.06 13.48
C LEU A 205 -15.13 -6.63 14.96
N GLN A 206 -15.54 -7.56 15.83
CA GLN A 206 -15.77 -7.31 17.25
C GLN A 206 -14.61 -7.77 18.13
N GLU A 207 -13.40 -7.84 17.56
CA GLU A 207 -12.20 -8.23 18.32
C GLU A 207 -11.99 -7.28 19.49
N GLN A 208 -11.94 -7.85 20.69
CA GLN A 208 -11.74 -7.10 21.93
C GLN A 208 -10.25 -6.74 22.12
N ILE A 209 -10.01 -5.65 22.81
CA ILE A 209 -8.66 -5.30 23.23
C ILE A 209 -8.15 -6.37 24.20
N PRO A 210 -6.96 -6.95 23.97
CA PRO A 210 -6.40 -7.96 24.87
C PRO A 210 -6.21 -7.43 26.29
N TYR A 211 -6.48 -8.27 27.29
CA TYR A 211 -6.40 -7.86 28.70
C TYR A 211 -4.97 -7.45 29.11
N PHE A 212 -3.95 -8.07 28.51
CA PHE A 212 -2.54 -7.70 28.64
C PHE A 212 -2.00 -7.34 27.27
N VAL A 213 -1.75 -6.05 27.08
CA VAL A 213 -1.25 -5.52 25.82
C VAL A 213 0.21 -5.12 26.00
N PRO A 214 1.17 -5.80 25.38
CA PRO A 214 2.52 -5.29 25.26
C PRO A 214 2.51 -4.10 24.31
N ILE A 215 2.64 -2.90 24.86
CA ILE A 215 2.69 -1.66 24.08
C ILE A 215 4.00 -1.62 23.29
N GLN A 216 3.90 -1.40 22.01
CA GLN A 216 5.03 -1.19 21.11
C GLN A 216 5.18 0.29 20.81
N ASN A 217 6.42 0.78 20.84
CA ASN A 217 6.75 2.12 20.38
C ASN A 217 7.52 2.00 19.06
N PRO A 218 6.88 2.24 17.92
CA PRO A 218 7.51 2.10 16.61
C PRO A 218 8.63 3.15 16.36
N ASP A 219 8.61 4.26 17.11
CA ASP A 219 9.62 5.32 16.99
C ASP A 219 10.87 5.04 17.86
N ALA A 220 10.83 4.03 18.74
CA ALA A 220 12.00 3.63 19.49
C ALA A 220 12.99 2.88 18.60
N GLU A 221 14.27 3.26 18.64
CA GLU A 221 15.35 2.67 17.81
C GLU A 221 15.60 1.16 18.01
N ASN A 222 14.89 0.52 18.92
CA ASN A 222 15.03 -0.89 19.26
C ASN A 222 14.26 -1.82 18.28
N VAL A 223 14.77 -1.94 17.05
CA VAL A 223 14.31 -2.90 16.05
C VAL A 223 14.88 -4.33 16.31
N GLU A 224 15.71 -4.51 17.31
CA GLU A 224 16.25 -5.86 17.66
C GLU A 224 15.16 -6.87 18.03
N GLY A 225 14.02 -6.42 18.56
CA GLY A 225 12.91 -7.29 18.91
C GLY A 225 12.10 -7.79 17.71
N LEU A 226 11.96 -6.99 16.65
CA LEU A 226 11.21 -7.38 15.45
C LEU A 226 12.00 -8.34 14.54
N GLN A 227 13.32 -8.24 14.51
CA GLN A 227 14.14 -9.20 13.78
C GLN A 227 14.09 -10.63 14.39
N ARG A 228 13.77 -10.76 15.68
CA ARG A 228 13.62 -12.07 16.33
C ARG A 228 12.29 -12.78 16.06
N MET A 229 11.23 -12.04 15.70
CA MET A 229 9.93 -12.65 15.36
C MET A 229 9.85 -13.18 13.91
N VAL A 230 10.79 -12.81 13.04
CA VAL A 230 10.85 -13.29 11.65
C VAL A 230 11.85 -14.46 11.47
N ALA A 231 12.50 -14.90 12.54
CA ALA A 231 13.38 -16.06 12.50
C ALA A 231 12.63 -17.38 12.79
N VAL A 232 11.47 -17.58 12.18
CA VAL A 232 11.02 -18.92 11.84
C VAL A 232 11.58 -19.17 10.45
N SER A 233 12.77 -19.77 10.39
CA SER A 233 13.29 -20.34 9.16
C SER A 233 12.52 -21.63 8.87
N GLU A 234 11.26 -21.52 8.50
CA GLU A 234 10.68 -22.53 7.64
C GLU A 234 11.45 -22.38 6.32
N GLU A 235 12.19 -23.40 5.95
CA GLU A 235 12.71 -23.52 4.60
C GLU A 235 11.52 -23.37 3.66
N ILE A 236 11.43 -22.22 3.00
CA ILE A 236 10.36 -21.98 2.03
C ILE A 236 10.60 -23.01 0.91
N ALA A 237 9.75 -24.01 0.88
CA ALA A 237 9.83 -25.06 -0.11
C ALA A 237 9.73 -24.44 -1.52
N PRO A 238 10.54 -24.92 -2.48
CA PRO A 238 10.45 -24.43 -3.84
C PRO A 238 9.02 -24.60 -4.39
N TRP A 239 8.52 -23.54 -4.98
CA TRP A 239 7.17 -23.53 -5.55
C TRP A 239 7.24 -23.71 -7.06
N ARG A 240 6.72 -24.85 -7.56
CA ARG A 240 6.55 -25.07 -9.00
C ARG A 240 5.31 -24.30 -9.48
N VAL A 241 5.55 -23.36 -10.36
CA VAL A 241 4.54 -22.38 -10.81
C VAL A 241 3.91 -22.83 -12.13
N PRO A 242 2.56 -22.77 -12.28
CA PRO A 242 1.93 -23.00 -13.57
C PRO A 242 2.39 -21.95 -14.59
N LEU A 243 2.92 -22.39 -15.73
CA LEU A 243 3.35 -21.48 -16.79
C LEU A 243 2.19 -20.69 -17.36
N LEU A 244 1.13 -21.40 -17.77
CA LEU A 244 -0.09 -20.80 -18.28
C LEU A 244 -1.13 -20.73 -17.15
N SER A 245 -1.22 -19.57 -16.54
CA SER A 245 -2.18 -19.26 -15.48
C SER A 245 -3.02 -18.05 -15.89
N THR A 246 -4.30 -18.06 -15.54
CA THR A 246 -5.20 -16.91 -15.72
C THR A 246 -4.84 -15.74 -14.80
N ILE A 247 -4.09 -16.01 -13.74
CA ILE A 247 -3.59 -15.02 -12.78
C ILE A 247 -2.05 -15.08 -12.83
N PRO A 248 -1.37 -13.96 -13.12
CA PRO A 248 0.08 -13.91 -13.08
C PRO A 248 0.62 -14.34 -11.70
N GLN A 249 1.65 -15.18 -11.74
CA GLN A 249 2.36 -15.61 -10.54
C GLN A 249 3.68 -14.86 -10.44
N LEU A 250 3.97 -14.29 -9.28
CA LEU A 250 5.08 -13.36 -9.11
C LEU A 250 6.08 -13.89 -8.10
N ASN A 251 7.37 -13.62 -8.36
CA ASN A 251 8.44 -13.79 -7.38
C ASN A 251 9.14 -12.45 -7.15
N LEU A 252 9.27 -12.03 -5.90
CA LEU A 252 10.00 -10.85 -5.50
C LEU A 252 11.33 -11.28 -4.87
N LEU A 253 12.43 -10.92 -5.51
CA LEU A 253 13.78 -11.17 -5.04
C LEU A 253 14.42 -9.85 -4.59
N SER A 254 15.07 -9.86 -3.43
CA SER A 254 15.70 -8.65 -2.89
C SER A 254 16.90 -8.98 -2.02
N ASN A 255 17.94 -8.17 -2.10
CA ASN A 255 19.08 -8.17 -1.18
C ASN A 255 19.11 -6.92 -0.26
N GLY A 256 17.98 -6.18 -0.21
CA GLY A 256 17.86 -4.97 0.58
C GLY A 256 18.18 -3.67 -0.17
N SER A 257 18.99 -3.71 -1.22
CA SER A 257 19.32 -2.55 -2.07
C SER A 257 18.90 -2.74 -3.53
N TYR A 258 18.92 -3.95 -4.02
CA TYR A 258 18.46 -4.33 -5.35
C TYR A 258 17.19 -5.17 -5.23
N HIS A 259 16.18 -4.84 -6.00
CA HIS A 259 14.88 -5.50 -6.03
C HIS A 259 14.57 -5.95 -7.45
N LEU A 260 14.07 -7.18 -7.59
CA LEU A 260 13.63 -7.76 -8.85
C LEU A 260 12.25 -8.38 -8.65
N LEU A 261 11.27 -7.90 -9.40
CA LEU A 261 9.99 -8.57 -9.58
C LEU A 261 10.06 -9.37 -10.89
N ILE A 262 9.68 -10.65 -10.85
CA ILE A 262 9.61 -11.49 -12.04
C ILE A 262 8.32 -12.31 -12.04
N SER A 263 7.64 -12.34 -13.20
CA SER A 263 6.43 -13.14 -13.40
C SER A 263 6.76 -14.54 -13.92
N ASN A 264 5.80 -15.47 -13.84
CA ASN A 264 5.91 -16.81 -14.41
C ASN A 264 6.11 -16.81 -15.94
N MET A 265 5.80 -15.71 -16.61
CA MET A 265 6.04 -15.56 -18.05
C MET A 265 7.39 -14.90 -18.37
N GLY A 266 8.12 -14.44 -17.34
CA GLY A 266 9.42 -13.81 -17.44
C GLY A 266 9.41 -12.29 -17.50
N GLY A 267 8.24 -11.66 -17.57
CA GLY A 267 8.10 -10.20 -17.45
C GLY A 267 8.37 -9.71 -16.04
N GLY A 268 8.70 -8.44 -15.91
CA GLY A 268 8.96 -7.86 -14.60
C GLY A 268 9.77 -6.57 -14.66
N TYR A 269 10.26 -6.13 -13.52
CA TYR A 269 11.12 -4.95 -13.40
C TYR A 269 12.19 -5.13 -12.33
N SER A 270 13.20 -4.29 -12.37
CA SER A 270 14.22 -4.21 -11.32
C SER A 270 14.51 -2.77 -10.93
N SER A 271 14.85 -2.60 -9.67
CA SER A 271 15.25 -1.31 -9.10
C SER A 271 16.44 -1.46 -8.16
N MET A 272 17.20 -0.39 -8.02
CA MET A 272 18.34 -0.31 -7.10
C MET A 272 18.30 1.02 -6.37
N ASN A 273 18.32 1.00 -5.03
CA ASN A 273 18.32 2.21 -4.20
C ASN A 273 17.31 3.27 -4.66
N ALA A 274 16.06 2.85 -4.89
CA ALA A 274 14.97 3.69 -5.39
C ALA A 274 15.13 4.23 -6.83
N VAL A 275 16.08 3.69 -7.61
CA VAL A 275 16.22 3.98 -9.04
C VAL A 275 15.74 2.76 -9.83
N ASP A 276 14.74 2.95 -10.68
CA ASP A 276 14.28 1.91 -11.59
C ASP A 276 15.31 1.67 -12.69
N LEU A 277 15.83 0.44 -12.77
CA LEU A 277 16.78 0.02 -13.78
C LEU A 277 16.08 -0.42 -15.06
N THR A 278 14.87 -0.92 -14.96
CA THR A 278 14.00 -1.19 -16.09
C THR A 278 12.84 -0.20 -16.05
N ARG A 279 12.39 0.25 -17.24
CA ARG A 279 11.37 1.29 -17.34
C ARG A 279 10.04 0.81 -16.74
N TRP A 280 9.48 1.61 -15.85
CA TRP A 280 8.15 1.37 -15.30
C TRP A 280 7.07 1.45 -16.40
N ARG A 281 6.07 0.58 -16.33
CA ARG A 281 4.88 0.55 -17.19
C ARG A 281 3.63 0.34 -16.33
N ALA A 282 2.47 0.63 -16.90
CA ALA A 282 1.19 0.61 -16.20
C ALA A 282 0.83 -0.77 -15.63
N ASP A 283 1.18 -1.85 -16.34
CA ASP A 283 1.02 -3.21 -15.84
C ASP A 283 2.32 -4.01 -16.05
N GLN A 284 3.11 -4.13 -15.00
CA GLN A 284 4.38 -4.86 -15.02
C GLN A 284 4.21 -6.37 -14.88
N VAL A 285 2.99 -6.83 -14.61
CA VAL A 285 2.66 -8.23 -14.36
C VAL A 285 2.17 -8.91 -15.63
N THR A 286 1.32 -8.24 -16.38
CA THR A 286 0.71 -8.78 -17.60
C THR A 286 1.41 -8.30 -18.87
N ASP A 287 2.07 -7.15 -18.84
CA ASP A 287 2.81 -6.62 -19.98
C ASP A 287 4.14 -7.35 -20.16
N SER A 288 4.53 -7.57 -21.42
CA SER A 288 5.79 -8.23 -21.80
C SER A 288 6.97 -7.25 -21.73
N TRP A 289 7.17 -6.66 -20.53
CA TRP A 289 8.27 -5.74 -20.23
C TRP A 289 9.27 -6.38 -19.27
N GLY A 290 10.53 -6.12 -19.47
CA GLY A 290 11.59 -6.64 -18.62
C GLY A 290 12.93 -6.72 -19.35
N THR A 291 13.85 -7.49 -18.77
CA THR A 291 15.12 -7.85 -19.40
C THR A 291 14.97 -9.23 -20.03
N TRP A 292 15.26 -9.33 -21.33
CA TRP A 292 15.03 -10.54 -22.11
C TRP A 292 16.32 -11.18 -22.57
N ILE A 293 16.37 -12.51 -22.50
CA ILE A 293 17.43 -13.33 -23.06
C ILE A 293 16.83 -14.12 -24.21
N TYR A 294 17.40 -13.99 -25.39
CA TYR A 294 16.97 -14.71 -26.58
C TYR A 294 17.93 -15.85 -26.91
N ILE A 295 17.36 -16.96 -27.34
CA ILE A 295 18.09 -18.14 -27.77
C ILE A 295 17.81 -18.36 -29.25
N GLN A 296 18.87 -18.53 -30.01
CA GLN A 296 18.82 -18.88 -31.43
C GLN A 296 19.56 -20.19 -31.68
N GLU A 297 18.85 -21.13 -32.24
CA GLU A 297 19.46 -22.36 -32.75
C GLU A 297 20.20 -22.08 -34.05
N MET A 298 21.39 -22.61 -34.18
CA MET A 298 22.16 -22.51 -35.42
C MET A 298 22.36 -23.93 -35.99
N ASP A 299 22.03 -24.10 -37.26
CA ASP A 299 22.32 -25.38 -37.95
C ASP A 299 23.84 -25.56 -38.04
N SER A 300 24.36 -26.63 -37.44
CA SER A 300 25.78 -26.89 -37.33
C SER A 300 26.47 -27.20 -38.68
N ASN A 301 25.72 -27.56 -39.69
CA ASN A 301 26.27 -27.91 -41.03
C ASN A 301 26.22 -26.72 -41.99
N SER A 302 25.15 -25.95 -41.96
CA SER A 302 24.94 -24.83 -42.91
C SER A 302 25.22 -23.47 -42.32
N GLY A 303 25.36 -23.36 -41.00
CA GLY A 303 25.50 -22.07 -40.29
C GLY A 303 24.26 -21.18 -40.42
N GLN A 304 23.15 -21.68 -40.90
CA GLN A 304 21.94 -20.91 -41.05
C GLN A 304 21.18 -20.80 -39.73
N PRO A 305 20.55 -19.64 -39.46
CA PRO A 305 19.74 -19.47 -38.29
C PRO A 305 18.50 -20.36 -38.33
N GLY A 306 18.31 -21.18 -37.33
CA GLY A 306 17.16 -22.05 -37.13
C GLY A 306 16.11 -21.39 -36.21
N ARG A 307 15.61 -22.18 -35.27
CA ARG A 307 14.58 -21.76 -34.33
C ARG A 307 15.05 -20.63 -33.44
N PHE A 308 14.14 -19.70 -33.14
CA PHE A 308 14.39 -18.54 -32.27
C PHE A 308 13.30 -18.43 -31.21
N TRP A 309 13.67 -18.24 -29.94
CA TRP A 309 12.75 -18.07 -28.81
C TRP A 309 13.39 -17.28 -27.66
N SER A 310 12.61 -16.85 -26.68
CA SER A 310 13.14 -16.32 -25.43
C SER A 310 13.42 -17.41 -24.40
N ALA A 311 14.40 -17.17 -23.52
CA ALA A 311 14.75 -18.08 -22.41
C ALA A 311 13.57 -18.24 -21.41
N THR A 312 12.67 -17.28 -21.37
CA THR A 312 11.39 -17.31 -20.65
C THR A 312 10.24 -17.43 -21.67
N TYR A 313 9.00 -17.59 -21.21
CA TYR A 313 7.87 -17.72 -22.12
C TYR A 313 7.67 -16.49 -23.00
N GLN A 314 7.79 -15.30 -22.45
CA GLN A 314 7.69 -14.05 -23.21
C GLN A 314 9.07 -13.49 -23.53
N PRO A 315 9.20 -12.59 -24.55
CA PRO A 315 8.17 -12.13 -25.51
C PRO A 315 8.00 -13.04 -26.74
N VAL A 316 8.94 -13.98 -26.96
CA VAL A 316 8.90 -14.94 -28.07
C VAL A 316 8.75 -16.34 -27.49
N PRO A 317 7.50 -16.84 -27.37
CA PRO A 317 7.25 -18.10 -26.69
C PRO A 317 7.86 -19.29 -27.46
N GLY A 318 8.57 -20.15 -26.72
CA GLY A 318 8.92 -21.48 -27.14
C GLY A 318 7.75 -22.45 -26.97
N ASP A 319 8.07 -23.75 -27.02
CA ASP A 319 7.09 -24.79 -26.71
C ASP A 319 6.77 -24.80 -25.21
N PRO A 320 5.53 -24.50 -24.79
CA PRO A 320 5.16 -24.42 -23.40
C PRO A 320 5.30 -25.76 -22.64
N THR A 321 5.32 -26.88 -23.35
CA THR A 321 5.48 -28.21 -22.75
C THR A 321 6.90 -28.48 -22.24
N ASN A 322 7.87 -27.74 -22.74
CA ASN A 322 9.27 -27.85 -22.40
C ASN A 322 9.75 -26.79 -21.39
N LEU A 323 8.88 -25.86 -20.99
CA LEU A 323 9.21 -24.81 -20.07
C LEU A 323 8.59 -25.09 -18.69
N GLN A 324 9.41 -25.05 -17.64
CA GLN A 324 8.98 -25.17 -16.25
C GLN A 324 9.47 -23.96 -15.48
N VAL A 325 8.65 -23.45 -14.58
CA VAL A 325 9.01 -22.33 -13.72
C VAL A 325 8.98 -22.77 -12.28
N THR A 326 10.06 -22.52 -11.56
CA THR A 326 10.17 -22.83 -10.14
C THR A 326 10.70 -21.61 -9.40
N TYR A 327 9.96 -21.16 -8.41
CA TYR A 327 10.35 -20.08 -7.53
C TYR A 327 10.97 -20.61 -6.24
N TYR A 328 12.08 -20.01 -5.88
CA TYR A 328 12.76 -20.17 -4.61
C TYR A 328 12.79 -18.84 -3.87
N ALA A 329 13.13 -18.86 -2.59
CA ALA A 329 13.26 -17.62 -1.81
C ALA A 329 14.36 -16.67 -2.34
N HIS A 330 15.32 -17.19 -3.09
CA HIS A 330 16.50 -16.43 -3.54
C HIS A 330 16.72 -16.46 -5.06
N MET A 331 15.90 -17.18 -5.81
CA MET A 331 16.04 -17.26 -7.27
C MET A 331 14.72 -17.70 -7.95
N ALA A 332 14.58 -17.40 -9.22
CA ALA A 332 13.59 -17.97 -10.12
C ALA A 332 14.31 -18.80 -11.20
N VAL A 333 13.80 -19.98 -11.48
CA VAL A 333 14.35 -20.89 -12.48
C VAL A 333 13.32 -21.14 -13.58
N PHE A 334 13.71 -20.93 -14.81
CA PHE A 334 12.92 -21.16 -16.03
C PHE A 334 13.52 -22.27 -16.87
#